data_c8100fc9b0a9ff9a98fccb776003451e
#
_entry.id   c8100fc9b0a9ff9a98fccb776003451e
#
_cell.length_a   1.000
_cell.length_b   1.000
_cell.length_c   1.000
_cell.angle_alpha   90.00
_cell.angle_beta   90.00
_cell.angle_gamma   90.00
#
_symmetry.space_group_name_H-M   'P 1'
#
loop_
_entity.id
_entity.type
_entity.pdbx_description
1 polymer ?
#
loop_
_entity_poly.entity_id
_entity_poly.type
_entity_poly.pdbx_seq_one_letter_code
_entity_poly.pdbx_strand_id
1 'polypeptide(L)'
;MCKLFVFRHAETFDNCRDIFSGWRDSELTPNGLVQAQKIAKQLKRYRIDYAFTSHLKRARITLDIVLQGRTSVPIFVDDRLIERCYGLLQGKNKRKMDYENPDLYAKIHRGYEFVPPSGESLKMVESRVTSFLGQLKEWLGQNMGNVAVSCHNNSIRPIRRIFEHLTTEQMLELESPQDSALIYDSHLCNLRNEYLRGRIGKPNWKSVVLPPKVKLAADSLNLLKAYYH
;
A
#
# COMPACT_ATOMS: atom_id res chain seq x y z
N MET A 1 -16.88 6.53 15.95
CA MET A 1 -15.78 7.01 15.08
C MET A 1 -15.17 5.82 14.38
N CYS A 2 -14.98 5.91 13.06
CA CYS A 2 -14.33 4.87 12.29
C CYS A 2 -12.81 5.11 12.28
N LYS A 3 -12.01 4.05 12.23
CA LYS A 3 -10.55 4.15 12.10
C LYS A 3 -10.12 3.70 10.72
N LEU A 4 -9.10 4.37 10.20
CA LEU A 4 -8.38 3.95 8.99
C LEU A 4 -7.00 3.46 9.39
N PHE A 5 -6.71 2.21 9.07
CA PHE A 5 -5.41 1.57 9.27
C PHE A 5 -4.72 1.48 7.92
N VAL A 6 -3.62 2.20 7.73
CA VAL A 6 -2.86 2.20 6.47
C VAL A 6 -1.50 1.60 6.72
N PHE A 7 -1.12 0.61 5.95
CA PHE A 7 0.21 -0.01 6.06
C PHE A 7 0.77 -0.38 4.70
N ARG A 8 2.09 -0.29 4.62
CA ARG A 8 2.85 -0.74 3.48
C ARG A 8 2.93 -2.27 3.49
N HIS A 9 2.96 -2.88 2.31
CA HIS A 9 3.33 -4.28 2.21
C HIS A 9 4.67 -4.52 2.89
N ALA A 10 4.85 -5.67 3.51
CA ALA A 10 6.07 -6.09 4.17
C ALA A 10 7.22 -6.27 3.16
N GLU A 11 8.44 -6.40 3.66
CA GLU A 11 9.66 -6.50 2.88
C GLU A 11 9.60 -7.61 1.84
N THR A 12 10.05 -7.28 0.62
CA THR A 12 10.17 -8.22 -0.51
C THR A 12 11.63 -8.40 -0.90
N PHE A 13 11.91 -9.44 -1.68
CA PHE A 13 13.25 -9.65 -2.24
C PHE A 13 13.71 -8.47 -3.12
N ASP A 14 12.81 -7.81 -3.86
CA ASP A 14 13.15 -6.60 -4.60
C ASP A 14 13.56 -5.45 -3.66
N ASN A 15 12.92 -5.32 -2.49
CA ASN A 15 13.31 -4.31 -1.49
C ASN A 15 14.73 -4.57 -0.97
N CYS A 16 15.05 -5.82 -0.58
CA CYS A 16 16.38 -6.20 -0.10
C CYS A 16 17.49 -5.96 -1.13
N ARG A 17 17.16 -6.10 -2.42
CA ARG A 17 18.10 -5.95 -3.53
C ARG A 17 18.13 -4.54 -4.10
N ASP A 18 17.43 -3.59 -3.52
CA ASP A 18 17.27 -2.22 -4.02
C ASP A 18 16.80 -2.15 -5.48
N ILE A 19 15.80 -2.97 -5.84
CA ILE A 19 15.23 -3.01 -7.19
C ILE A 19 13.98 -2.13 -7.27
N PHE A 20 13.80 -1.44 -8.39
CA PHE A 20 12.54 -0.80 -8.73
C PHE A 20 11.48 -1.86 -9.05
N SER A 21 10.66 -2.24 -8.08
CA SER A 21 9.60 -3.25 -8.30
C SER A 21 8.48 -2.70 -9.19
N GLY A 22 7.94 -1.53 -8.85
CA GLY A 22 6.77 -0.97 -9.53
C GLY A 22 5.60 -1.97 -9.54
N TRP A 23 5.10 -2.30 -10.73
CA TRP A 23 3.99 -3.24 -10.92
C TRP A 23 4.44 -4.70 -11.05
N ARG A 24 5.73 -4.98 -11.01
CA ARG A 24 6.23 -6.36 -10.93
C ARG A 24 5.89 -6.95 -9.57
N ASP A 25 5.53 -8.22 -9.55
CA ASP A 25 5.45 -8.99 -8.30
C ASP A 25 6.84 -9.36 -7.79
N SER A 26 6.99 -9.31 -6.49
CA SER A 26 8.15 -9.81 -5.74
C SER A 26 7.63 -10.42 -4.44
N GLU A 27 8.12 -11.59 -4.10
CA GLU A 27 7.70 -12.33 -2.91
C GLU A 27 8.20 -11.66 -1.63
N LEU A 28 7.48 -11.89 -0.53
CA LEU A 28 7.93 -11.45 0.79
C LEU A 28 9.16 -12.24 1.21
N THR A 29 10.11 -11.56 1.87
CA THR A 29 11.22 -12.24 2.53
C THR A 29 10.77 -12.89 3.85
N PRO A 30 11.56 -13.79 4.43
CA PRO A 30 11.31 -14.28 5.79
C PRO A 30 11.16 -13.13 6.81
N ASN A 31 11.97 -12.08 6.70
CA ASN A 31 11.84 -10.87 7.51
C ASN A 31 10.51 -10.16 7.21
N GLY A 32 10.09 -10.09 5.94
CA GLY A 32 8.80 -9.54 5.55
C GLY A 32 7.62 -10.27 6.20
N LEU A 33 7.68 -11.60 6.32
CA LEU A 33 6.64 -12.34 7.05
C LEU A 33 6.58 -11.94 8.54
N VAL A 34 7.74 -11.76 9.18
CA VAL A 34 7.83 -11.27 10.57
C VAL A 34 7.28 -9.84 10.68
N GLN A 35 7.59 -8.97 9.73
CA GLN A 35 7.06 -7.60 9.69
C GLN A 35 5.53 -7.59 9.57
N ALA A 36 4.96 -8.40 8.68
CA ALA A 36 3.51 -8.52 8.55
C ALA A 36 2.84 -9.01 9.85
N GLN A 37 3.48 -9.94 10.56
CA GLN A 37 3.01 -10.40 11.88
C GLN A 37 3.07 -9.30 12.94
N LYS A 38 4.08 -8.41 12.91
CA LYS A 38 4.14 -7.23 13.80
C LYS A 38 2.94 -6.31 13.56
N ILE A 39 2.60 -6.03 12.29
CA ILE A 39 1.41 -5.26 11.94
C ILE A 39 0.14 -5.96 12.48
N ALA A 40 0.02 -7.27 12.27
CA ALA A 40 -1.10 -8.06 12.79
C ALA A 40 -1.23 -7.93 14.32
N LYS A 41 -0.10 -8.00 15.05
CA LYS A 41 -0.05 -7.83 16.51
C LYS A 41 -0.47 -6.42 16.93
N GLN A 42 0.01 -5.38 16.25
CA GLN A 42 -0.36 -3.98 16.50
C GLN A 42 -1.87 -3.77 16.35
N LEU A 43 -2.46 -4.36 15.30
CA LEU A 43 -3.87 -4.20 14.97
C LEU A 43 -4.80 -5.19 15.68
N LYS A 44 -4.27 -6.15 16.45
CA LYS A 44 -5.05 -7.23 17.09
C LYS A 44 -6.23 -6.71 17.93
N ARG A 45 -6.04 -5.62 18.66
CA ARG A 45 -7.04 -5.02 19.55
C ARG A 45 -8.17 -4.26 18.84
N TYR A 46 -8.01 -4.00 17.55
CA TYR A 46 -8.98 -3.25 16.79
C TYR A 46 -9.87 -4.18 15.97
N ARG A 47 -11.17 -3.88 15.92
CA ARG A 47 -12.06 -4.47 14.94
C ARG A 47 -11.71 -3.88 13.57
N ILE A 48 -11.64 -4.73 12.55
CA ILE A 48 -11.54 -4.35 11.14
C ILE A 48 -12.80 -4.85 10.46
N ASP A 49 -13.57 -3.94 9.89
CA ASP A 49 -14.85 -4.24 9.26
C ASP A 49 -14.70 -4.45 7.74
N TYR A 50 -13.76 -3.75 7.14
CA TYR A 50 -13.49 -3.79 5.70
C TYR A 50 -11.99 -3.67 5.43
N ALA A 51 -11.55 -4.25 4.31
CA ALA A 51 -10.16 -4.15 3.89
C ALA A 51 -10.03 -3.84 2.41
N PHE A 52 -9.03 -3.03 2.05
CA PHE A 52 -8.70 -2.66 0.67
C PHE A 52 -7.23 -2.95 0.38
N THR A 53 -6.95 -3.35 -0.85
CA THR A 53 -5.58 -3.60 -1.31
C THR A 53 -5.50 -3.45 -2.83
N SER A 54 -4.29 -3.42 -3.40
CA SER A 54 -4.08 -3.59 -4.84
C SER A 54 -4.04 -5.07 -5.23
N HIS A 55 -4.02 -5.37 -6.52
CA HIS A 55 -3.89 -6.75 -6.99
C HIS A 55 -2.49 -7.36 -6.75
N LEU A 56 -1.45 -6.57 -6.46
CA LEU A 56 -0.08 -7.06 -6.29
C LEU A 56 0.04 -8.01 -5.09
N LYS A 57 0.63 -9.19 -5.32
CA LYS A 57 0.70 -10.28 -4.34
C LYS A 57 1.29 -9.83 -3.01
N ARG A 58 2.37 -9.05 -3.01
CA ARG A 58 3.02 -8.58 -1.78
C ARG A 58 2.07 -7.81 -0.84
N ALA A 59 1.18 -6.97 -1.39
CA ALA A 59 0.21 -6.23 -0.58
C ALA A 59 -0.92 -7.14 -0.09
N ARG A 60 -1.37 -8.07 -0.94
CA ARG A 60 -2.41 -9.04 -0.59
C ARG A 60 -1.95 -10.01 0.48
N ILE A 61 -0.75 -10.61 0.34
CA ILE A 61 -0.20 -11.55 1.32
C ILE A 61 0.01 -10.84 2.67
N THR A 62 0.53 -9.60 2.65
CA THR A 62 0.66 -8.81 3.89
C THR A 62 -0.70 -8.61 4.55
N LEU A 63 -1.74 -8.26 3.78
CA LEU A 63 -3.10 -8.10 4.29
C LEU A 63 -3.65 -9.40 4.85
N ASP A 64 -3.47 -10.52 4.17
CA ASP A 64 -3.95 -11.84 4.61
C ASP A 64 -3.36 -12.23 5.98
N ILE A 65 -2.06 -11.96 6.18
CA ILE A 65 -1.39 -12.18 7.48
C ILE A 65 -1.99 -11.25 8.55
N VAL A 66 -2.22 -9.98 8.23
CA VAL A 66 -2.81 -9.02 9.18
C VAL A 66 -4.23 -9.39 9.56
N LEU A 67 -4.99 -10.00 8.65
CA LEU A 67 -6.36 -10.42 8.88
C LEU A 67 -6.48 -11.85 9.43
N GLN A 68 -5.38 -12.56 9.62
CA GLN A 68 -5.40 -13.93 10.14
C GLN A 68 -6.12 -14.02 11.47
N GLY A 69 -7.01 -15.01 11.61
CA GLY A 69 -7.84 -15.21 12.81
C GLY A 69 -9.04 -14.26 12.93
N ARG A 70 -9.27 -13.37 11.95
CA ARG A 70 -10.48 -12.55 11.87
C ARG A 70 -11.51 -13.24 10.98
N THR A 71 -12.76 -13.23 11.42
CA THR A 71 -13.85 -13.83 10.64
C THR A 71 -14.42 -12.82 9.65
N SER A 72 -14.53 -13.25 8.38
CA SER A 72 -15.39 -12.60 7.37
C SER A 72 -15.16 -11.11 7.12
N VAL A 73 -13.91 -10.63 7.12
CA VAL A 73 -13.61 -9.26 6.68
C VAL A 73 -13.71 -9.20 5.15
N PRO A 74 -14.67 -8.44 4.58
CA PRO A 74 -14.72 -8.22 3.14
C PRO A 74 -13.44 -7.52 2.65
N ILE A 75 -12.81 -8.08 1.62
CA ILE A 75 -11.61 -7.52 1.00
C ILE A 75 -11.94 -7.05 -0.40
N PHE A 76 -11.60 -5.79 -0.69
CA PHE A 76 -11.78 -5.15 -1.98
C PHE A 76 -10.41 -4.89 -2.62
N VAL A 77 -10.29 -5.25 -3.89
CA VAL A 77 -9.09 -4.93 -4.69
C VAL A 77 -9.37 -3.67 -5.49
N ASP A 78 -8.52 -2.65 -5.30
CA ASP A 78 -8.62 -1.38 -6.01
C ASP A 78 -7.23 -0.92 -6.47
N ASP A 79 -6.99 -0.92 -7.76
CA ASP A 79 -5.68 -0.61 -8.33
C ASP A 79 -5.34 0.87 -8.33
N ARG A 80 -6.22 1.74 -7.84
CA ARG A 80 -5.83 3.10 -7.46
C ARG A 80 -4.89 3.11 -6.25
N LEU A 81 -4.80 1.99 -5.53
CA LEU A 81 -3.84 1.75 -4.42
C LEU A 81 -2.55 1.08 -4.88
N ILE A 82 -2.39 0.73 -6.17
CA ILE A 82 -1.20 0.04 -6.69
C ILE A 82 0.05 0.92 -6.55
N GLU A 83 1.23 0.30 -6.52
CA GLU A 83 2.51 1.01 -6.49
C GLU A 83 2.70 1.91 -7.73
N ARG A 84 3.55 2.92 -7.63
CA ARG A 84 3.96 3.72 -8.77
C ARG A 84 4.56 2.83 -9.85
N CYS A 85 4.09 2.98 -11.08
CA CYS A 85 4.71 2.34 -12.23
C CYS A 85 6.05 3.01 -12.55
N TYR A 86 7.13 2.23 -12.55
CA TYR A 86 8.44 2.72 -12.97
C TYR A 86 8.75 2.44 -14.46
N GLY A 87 7.78 1.88 -15.20
CA GLY A 87 7.90 1.61 -16.64
C GLY A 87 9.14 0.78 -16.97
N LEU A 88 9.98 1.26 -17.90
CA LEU A 88 11.19 0.56 -18.34
C LEU A 88 12.29 0.44 -17.26
N LEU A 89 12.12 1.12 -16.12
CA LEU A 89 13.06 1.02 -15.00
C LEU A 89 12.74 -0.15 -14.07
N GLN A 90 11.58 -0.79 -14.21
CA GLN A 90 11.21 -1.93 -13.39
C GLN A 90 12.21 -3.08 -13.56
N GLY A 91 12.68 -3.62 -12.45
CA GLY A 91 13.71 -4.65 -12.40
C GLY A 91 15.14 -4.12 -12.36
N LYS A 92 15.36 -2.80 -12.54
CA LYS A 92 16.70 -2.21 -12.44
C LYS A 92 17.07 -1.92 -10.99
N ASN A 93 18.37 -2.00 -10.68
CA ASN A 93 18.89 -1.75 -9.34
C ASN A 93 19.02 -0.24 -9.10
N LYS A 94 18.51 0.22 -7.98
CA LYS A 94 18.47 1.64 -7.58
C LYS A 94 19.87 2.19 -7.29
N ARG A 95 20.68 1.43 -6.51
CA ARG A 95 22.03 1.87 -6.13
C ARG A 95 22.94 2.00 -7.35
N LYS A 96 22.84 1.04 -8.30
CA LYS A 96 23.58 1.14 -9.55
C LYS A 96 23.19 2.40 -10.32
N MET A 97 21.90 2.69 -10.42
CA MET A 97 21.43 3.88 -11.13
C MET A 97 21.84 5.17 -10.42
N ASP A 98 21.79 5.21 -9.09
CA ASP A 98 22.25 6.36 -8.29
C ASP A 98 23.74 6.62 -8.50
N TYR A 99 24.55 5.56 -8.52
CA TYR A 99 26.00 5.65 -8.79
C TYR A 99 26.30 6.13 -10.22
N GLU A 100 25.61 5.59 -11.23
CA GLU A 100 25.84 5.91 -12.65
C GLU A 100 25.28 7.28 -13.06
N ASN A 101 24.15 7.69 -12.49
CA ASN A 101 23.49 8.96 -12.81
C ASN A 101 22.63 9.47 -11.63
N PRO A 102 23.26 10.11 -10.62
CA PRO A 102 22.58 10.55 -9.42
C PRO A 102 21.46 11.58 -9.69
N ASP A 103 21.66 12.49 -10.66
CA ASP A 103 20.64 13.49 -11.00
C ASP A 103 19.38 12.86 -11.59
N LEU A 104 19.56 11.87 -12.46
CA LEU A 104 18.42 11.13 -13.01
C LEU A 104 17.74 10.30 -11.92
N TYR A 105 18.54 9.65 -11.07
CA TYR A 105 18.01 8.89 -9.93
C TYR A 105 17.17 9.79 -8.99
N ALA A 106 17.67 10.96 -8.64
CA ALA A 106 16.93 11.91 -7.81
C ALA A 106 15.60 12.33 -8.44
N LYS A 107 15.59 12.64 -9.76
CA LYS A 107 14.36 12.94 -10.51
C LYS A 107 13.39 11.78 -10.52
N ILE A 108 13.85 10.55 -10.71
CA ILE A 108 13.01 9.35 -10.69
C ILE A 108 12.48 9.11 -9.28
N HIS A 109 13.32 9.22 -8.26
CA HIS A 109 12.99 8.84 -6.90
C HIS A 109 12.08 9.86 -6.21
N ARG A 110 12.32 11.17 -6.40
CA ARG A 110 11.65 12.28 -5.71
C ARG A 110 10.95 13.28 -6.62
N GLY A 111 11.14 13.20 -7.93
CA GLY A 111 10.51 14.15 -8.87
C GLY A 111 9.00 13.98 -8.90
N TYR A 112 8.27 14.99 -8.43
CA TYR A 112 6.80 14.95 -8.34
C TYR A 112 6.12 14.79 -9.70
N GLU A 113 6.57 15.55 -10.70
CA GLU A 113 5.99 15.52 -12.05
C GLU A 113 6.78 14.65 -13.04
N PHE A 114 7.96 14.16 -12.63
CA PHE A 114 8.79 13.35 -13.51
C PHE A 114 8.13 12.00 -13.82
N VAL A 115 7.95 11.73 -15.11
CA VAL A 115 7.39 10.48 -15.63
C VAL A 115 8.53 9.61 -16.18
N PRO A 116 8.84 8.45 -15.56
CA PRO A 116 9.76 7.49 -16.17
C PRO A 116 9.20 6.99 -17.51
N PRO A 117 10.05 6.58 -18.47
CA PRO A 117 9.57 6.03 -19.73
C PRO A 117 8.58 4.88 -19.52
N SER A 118 7.38 5.00 -20.06
CA SER A 118 6.25 4.06 -19.89
C SER A 118 5.79 3.87 -18.43
N GLY A 119 6.03 4.86 -17.56
CA GLY A 119 5.67 4.80 -16.14
C GLY A 119 4.72 5.90 -15.69
N GLU A 120 4.67 6.13 -14.39
CA GLU A 120 3.84 7.15 -13.73
C GLU A 120 4.71 8.18 -13.01
N SER A 121 4.25 9.45 -12.97
CA SER A 121 4.76 10.44 -12.01
C SER A 121 4.13 10.23 -10.63
N LEU A 122 4.71 10.82 -9.58
CA LEU A 122 4.09 10.84 -8.25
C LEU A 122 2.78 11.65 -8.24
N LYS A 123 2.66 12.67 -9.08
CA LYS A 123 1.43 13.44 -9.31
C LYS A 123 0.28 12.56 -9.84
N MET A 124 0.58 11.64 -10.78
CA MET A 124 -0.41 10.68 -11.27
C MET A 124 -0.85 9.71 -10.18
N VAL A 125 0.09 9.21 -9.37
CA VAL A 125 -0.22 8.36 -8.21
C VAL A 125 -1.11 9.10 -7.23
N GLU A 126 -0.78 10.35 -6.89
CA GLU A 126 -1.61 11.17 -6.00
C GLU A 126 -3.02 11.36 -6.54
N SER A 127 -3.17 11.62 -7.82
CA SER A 127 -4.48 11.80 -8.46
C SER A 127 -5.37 10.55 -8.28
N ARG A 128 -4.84 9.36 -8.57
CA ARG A 128 -5.63 8.12 -8.44
C ARG A 128 -5.92 7.74 -6.99
N VAL A 129 -4.98 7.97 -6.07
CA VAL A 129 -5.19 7.71 -4.64
C VAL A 129 -6.20 8.69 -4.04
N THR A 130 -6.17 9.97 -4.44
CA THR A 130 -7.17 10.97 -4.03
C THR A 130 -8.56 10.59 -4.51
N SER A 131 -8.69 10.09 -5.74
CA SER A 131 -9.95 9.54 -6.27
C SER A 131 -10.46 8.35 -5.44
N PHE A 132 -9.55 7.43 -5.05
CA PHE A 132 -9.90 6.33 -4.15
C PHE A 132 -10.43 6.82 -2.81
N LEU A 133 -9.74 7.76 -2.16
CA LEU A 133 -10.14 8.31 -0.86
C LEU A 133 -11.48 9.04 -0.92
N GLY A 134 -11.76 9.74 -2.03
CA GLY A 134 -13.04 10.38 -2.26
C GLY A 134 -14.19 9.38 -2.28
N GLN A 135 -14.04 8.30 -3.03
CA GLN A 135 -15.05 7.23 -3.08
C GLN A 135 -15.15 6.48 -1.75
N LEU A 136 -14.03 6.21 -1.08
CA LEU A 136 -14.03 5.58 0.24
C LEU A 136 -14.82 6.41 1.26
N LYS A 137 -14.65 7.73 1.23
CA LYS A 137 -15.41 8.66 2.08
C LYS A 137 -16.92 8.55 1.85
N GLU A 138 -17.36 8.58 0.59
CA GLU A 138 -18.78 8.47 0.25
C GLU A 138 -19.35 7.11 0.65
N TRP A 139 -18.60 6.05 0.38
CA TRP A 139 -19.02 4.70 0.71
C TRP A 139 -19.12 4.49 2.23
N LEU A 140 -18.18 5.02 3.03
CA LEU A 140 -18.22 4.96 4.49
C LEU A 140 -19.35 5.82 5.10
N GLY A 141 -19.86 6.80 4.37
CA GLY A 141 -21.07 7.52 4.77
C GLY A 141 -22.31 6.62 4.89
N GLN A 142 -22.32 5.51 4.15
CA GLN A 142 -23.38 4.50 4.13
C GLN A 142 -23.00 3.21 4.87
N ASN A 143 -21.71 2.90 4.95
CA ASN A 143 -21.17 1.64 5.48
C ASN A 143 -20.19 1.93 6.61
N MET A 144 -20.69 2.33 7.75
CA MET A 144 -19.85 2.68 8.90
C MET A 144 -18.99 1.49 9.35
N GLY A 145 -17.69 1.73 9.55
CA GLY A 145 -16.77 0.68 10.03
C GLY A 145 -15.31 1.09 9.95
N ASN A 146 -14.48 0.31 10.60
CA ASN A 146 -13.02 0.46 10.55
C ASN A 146 -12.46 -0.18 9.28
N VAL A 147 -11.56 0.52 8.61
CA VAL A 147 -11.01 0.11 7.33
C VAL A 147 -9.51 -0.16 7.44
N ALA A 148 -9.05 -1.29 6.91
CA ALA A 148 -7.64 -1.57 6.69
C ALA A 148 -7.27 -1.37 5.22
N VAL A 149 -6.16 -0.68 4.96
CA VAL A 149 -5.61 -0.47 3.61
C VAL A 149 -4.18 -0.98 3.56
N SER A 150 -3.97 -2.07 2.84
CA SER A 150 -2.65 -2.61 2.54
C SER A 150 -2.21 -2.14 1.15
N CYS A 151 -1.19 -1.31 1.08
CA CYS A 151 -0.76 -0.75 -0.19
C CYS A 151 0.78 -0.54 -0.26
N HIS A 152 1.26 0.49 -0.92
CA HIS A 152 2.66 0.66 -1.31
C HIS A 152 3.17 2.03 -0.90
N ASN A 153 4.50 2.19 -0.82
CA ASN A 153 5.10 3.42 -0.31
C ASN A 153 4.62 4.67 -1.05
N ASN A 154 4.64 4.64 -2.39
CA ASN A 154 4.20 5.80 -3.17
C ASN A 154 2.68 6.02 -3.11
N SER A 155 1.88 5.00 -2.81
CA SER A 155 0.43 5.15 -2.60
C SER A 155 0.10 5.64 -1.19
N ILE A 156 0.95 5.33 -0.20
CA ILE A 156 0.78 5.85 1.17
C ILE A 156 1.09 7.34 1.25
N ARG A 157 2.05 7.84 0.49
CA ARG A 157 2.44 9.26 0.48
C ARG A 157 1.27 10.23 0.30
N PRO A 158 0.41 10.10 -0.72
CA PRO A 158 -0.78 10.93 -0.87
C PRO A 158 -1.80 10.75 0.25
N ILE A 159 -1.96 9.54 0.78
CA ILE A 159 -2.83 9.30 1.94
C ILE A 159 -2.32 10.12 3.12
N ARG A 160 -1.03 10.03 3.44
CA ARG A 160 -0.40 10.80 4.51
C ARG A 160 -0.51 12.30 4.29
N ARG A 161 -0.25 12.76 3.06
CA ARG A 161 -0.39 14.18 2.72
C ARG A 161 -1.77 14.73 3.10
N ILE A 162 -2.83 14.00 2.77
CA ILE A 162 -4.21 14.41 3.03
C ILE A 162 -4.52 14.38 4.53
N PHE A 163 -4.18 13.31 5.23
CA PHE A 163 -4.50 13.14 6.64
C PHE A 163 -3.61 13.97 7.58
N GLU A 164 -2.35 14.19 7.21
CA GLU A 164 -1.35 14.91 8.00
C GLU A 164 -1.16 16.36 7.54
N HIS A 165 -1.93 16.84 6.53
CA HIS A 165 -1.91 18.19 5.97
C HIS A 165 -0.51 18.63 5.49
N LEU A 166 0.21 17.74 4.80
CA LEU A 166 1.58 17.99 4.37
C LEU A 166 1.64 18.77 3.05
N THR A 167 2.73 19.51 2.86
CA THR A 167 3.08 20.09 1.56
C THR A 167 3.52 19.00 0.58
N THR A 168 3.66 19.33 -0.70
CA THR A 168 4.18 18.39 -1.71
C THR A 168 5.61 17.95 -1.35
N GLU A 169 6.46 18.89 -0.96
CA GLU A 169 7.85 18.65 -0.58
C GLU A 169 7.93 17.70 0.62
N GLN A 170 7.15 17.96 1.65
CA GLN A 170 7.07 17.08 2.82
C GLN A 170 6.59 15.67 2.44
N MET A 171 5.60 15.57 1.57
CA MET A 171 5.11 14.26 1.09
C MET A 171 6.20 13.49 0.34
N LEU A 172 7.03 14.16 -0.45
CA LEU A 172 8.09 13.52 -1.24
C LEU A 172 9.18 12.89 -0.36
N GLU A 173 9.44 13.47 0.81
CA GLU A 173 10.44 12.98 1.76
C GLU A 173 9.94 11.81 2.65
N LEU A 174 8.65 11.50 2.59
CA LEU A 174 8.08 10.44 3.42
C LEU A 174 8.63 9.06 3.04
N GLU A 175 8.95 8.29 4.06
CA GLU A 175 9.09 6.84 3.98
C GLU A 175 8.08 6.16 4.92
N SER A 176 7.55 5.03 4.51
CA SER A 176 6.58 4.28 5.29
C SER A 176 7.21 2.99 5.77
N PRO A 177 7.16 2.72 7.09
CA PRO A 177 7.70 1.49 7.66
C PRO A 177 6.95 0.27 7.10
N GLN A 178 7.63 -0.87 7.06
CA GLN A 178 7.08 -2.12 6.56
C GLN A 178 6.59 -3.06 7.69
N ASP A 179 6.75 -2.65 8.93
CA ASP A 179 6.43 -3.45 10.12
C ASP A 179 5.43 -2.77 11.08
N SER A 180 4.84 -1.68 10.67
CA SER A 180 3.83 -0.97 11.45
C SER A 180 2.76 -0.32 10.59
N ALA A 181 1.56 -0.17 11.15
CA ALA A 181 0.44 0.53 10.53
C ALA A 181 0.33 1.96 11.05
N LEU A 182 0.00 2.87 10.16
CA LEU A 182 -0.50 4.20 10.48
C LEU A 182 -1.97 4.08 10.88
N ILE A 183 -2.37 4.75 11.94
CA ILE A 183 -3.74 4.69 12.48
C ILE A 183 -4.29 6.10 12.50
N TYR A 184 -5.32 6.33 11.70
CA TYR A 184 -6.04 7.59 11.66
C TYR A 184 -7.42 7.43 12.30
N ASP A 185 -7.78 8.34 13.18
CA ASP A 185 -9.16 8.53 13.57
C ASP A 185 -9.88 9.16 12.39
N SER A 186 -10.68 8.36 11.70
CA SER A 186 -11.26 8.78 10.45
C SER A 186 -12.37 9.79 10.70
N HIS A 187 -12.01 11.06 10.74
CA HIS A 187 -12.89 12.11 10.27
C HIS A 187 -12.97 12.11 8.73
N LEU A 188 -12.93 10.91 8.09
CA LEU A 188 -13.20 10.81 6.66
C LEU A 188 -14.46 11.58 6.27
N CYS A 189 -15.45 11.60 7.18
CA CYS A 189 -16.64 12.42 7.04
C CYS A 189 -16.33 13.94 7.07
N ASN A 190 -15.21 14.36 7.66
CA ASN A 190 -14.84 15.76 7.85
C ASN A 190 -13.67 16.20 6.96
N LEU A 191 -13.12 15.34 6.12
CA LEU A 191 -12.15 15.76 5.11
C LEU A 191 -12.80 16.86 4.26
N ARG A 192 -12.21 18.05 4.26
CA ARG A 192 -12.71 19.19 3.49
C ARG A 192 -12.79 18.81 2.02
N ASN A 193 -13.93 19.08 1.40
CA ASN A 193 -14.21 18.78 -0.01
C ASN A 193 -13.19 19.40 -0.99
N GLU A 194 -12.36 20.33 -0.54
CA GLU A 194 -11.33 21.00 -1.35
C GLU A 194 -10.28 20.03 -1.89
N TYR A 195 -9.92 18.97 -1.15
CA TYR A 195 -8.96 17.96 -1.60
C TYR A 195 -9.59 16.85 -2.45
N LEU A 196 -10.93 16.72 -2.43
CA LEU A 196 -11.66 15.60 -3.03
C LEU A 196 -12.48 16.02 -4.28
N ARG A 197 -12.26 17.22 -4.83
CA ARG A 197 -12.93 17.72 -6.04
C ARG A 197 -12.44 17.02 -7.30
N GLY A 198 -12.70 15.73 -7.43
CA GLY A 198 -12.63 14.99 -8.69
C GLY A 198 -14.01 14.43 -9.02
N ARG A 199 -14.31 14.21 -10.31
CA ARG A 199 -15.56 13.57 -10.74
C ARG A 199 -15.63 12.18 -10.10
N ILE A 200 -16.45 12.05 -9.07
CA ILE A 200 -16.63 10.82 -8.31
C ILE A 200 -17.73 10.04 -9.02
N GLY A 201 -17.35 8.99 -9.74
CA GLY A 201 -18.30 8.00 -10.23
C GLY A 201 -18.83 7.14 -9.08
N LYS A 202 -20.03 6.55 -9.22
CA LYS A 202 -20.56 5.61 -8.22
C LYS A 202 -19.54 4.49 -7.98
N PRO A 203 -19.20 4.16 -6.71
CA PRO A 203 -18.26 3.09 -6.42
C PRO A 203 -18.83 1.77 -6.94
N ASN A 204 -18.10 1.14 -7.86
CA ASN A 204 -18.42 -0.19 -8.37
C ASN A 204 -17.43 -1.20 -7.78
N TRP A 205 -17.34 -1.23 -6.45
CA TRP A 205 -16.52 -2.23 -5.78
C TRP A 205 -17.26 -3.56 -5.75
N LYS A 206 -16.83 -4.46 -6.58
CA LYS A 206 -17.23 -5.86 -6.45
C LYS A 206 -16.34 -6.47 -5.36
N SER A 207 -16.96 -7.09 -4.35
CA SER A 207 -16.23 -7.94 -3.42
C SER A 207 -15.56 -9.04 -4.21
N VAL A 208 -14.24 -9.04 -4.22
CA VAL A 208 -13.46 -10.14 -4.79
C VAL A 208 -13.35 -11.17 -3.68
N VAL A 209 -13.98 -12.32 -3.86
CA VAL A 209 -13.69 -13.50 -3.04
C VAL A 209 -12.25 -13.87 -3.39
N LEU A 210 -11.31 -13.56 -2.50
CA LEU A 210 -9.96 -14.07 -2.64
C LEU A 210 -10.03 -15.60 -2.61
N PRO A 211 -9.17 -16.30 -3.39
CA PRO A 211 -9.10 -17.75 -3.29
C PRO A 211 -8.91 -18.17 -1.83
N PRO A 212 -9.41 -19.35 -1.43
CA PRO A 212 -9.44 -19.76 -0.05
C PRO A 212 -8.08 -19.52 0.59
N LYS A 213 -8.11 -18.88 1.77
CA LYS A 213 -6.95 -18.49 2.56
C LYS A 213 -5.86 -19.54 2.41
N VAL A 214 -4.72 -19.17 1.86
CA VAL A 214 -3.52 -19.99 1.96
C VAL A 214 -3.34 -20.15 3.47
N LYS A 215 -3.69 -21.34 4.01
CA LYS A 215 -3.29 -21.73 5.34
C LYS A 215 -1.77 -21.68 5.29
N LEU A 216 -1.20 -20.61 5.81
CA LEU A 216 0.18 -20.65 6.27
C LEU A 216 0.16 -21.65 7.43
N ALA A 217 0.24 -22.94 7.09
CA ALA A 217 0.47 -23.98 8.05
C ALA A 217 1.78 -23.65 8.78
N ALA A 218 1.91 -24.09 10.03
CA ALA A 218 3.16 -24.04 10.76
C ALA A 218 4.34 -24.62 9.94
N ASP A 219 4.03 -25.46 8.96
CA ASP A 219 4.94 -26.06 7.98
C ASP A 219 5.56 -25.07 6.99
N SER A 220 4.92 -23.93 6.71
CA SER A 220 5.49 -22.92 5.78
C SER A 220 6.71 -22.23 6.36
N LEU A 221 6.81 -22.10 7.68
CA LEU A 221 8.04 -21.66 8.37
C LEU A 221 9.15 -22.70 8.27
N ASN A 222 8.82 -23.99 8.24
CA ASN A 222 9.76 -25.09 8.11
C ASN A 222 10.22 -25.28 6.65
N LEU A 223 9.35 -25.08 5.67
CA LEU A 223 9.70 -25.06 4.24
C LEU A 223 10.69 -23.92 3.92
N LEU A 224 10.52 -22.74 4.53
CA LEU A 224 11.45 -21.63 4.36
C LEU A 224 12.82 -21.92 4.99
N LYS A 225 12.88 -22.64 6.11
CA LYS A 225 14.15 -23.09 6.69
C LYS A 225 14.92 -24.07 5.79
N ALA A 226 14.24 -24.89 5.01
CA ALA A 226 14.84 -25.85 4.10
C ALA A 226 15.45 -25.20 2.83
N TYR A 227 15.10 -23.94 2.51
CA TYR A 227 15.62 -23.19 1.38
C TYR A 227 16.89 -22.38 1.69
N TYR A 228 17.34 -22.32 2.95
CA TYR A 228 18.46 -21.51 3.43
C TYR A 228 19.61 -22.33 4.03
N HIS A 229 19.71 -23.61 3.65
CA HIS A 229 20.90 -24.46 3.92
C HIS A 229 21.57 -24.86 2.62
#